data_6bc54a5bf33c64b4838e4c6d6b799665
#
_entry.id   6bc54a5bf33c64b4838e4c6d6b799665
#
_cell.length_a   1.000
_cell.length_b   1.000
_cell.length_c   1.000
_cell.angle_alpha   90.00
_cell.angle_beta   90.00
_cell.angle_gamma   90.00
#
_symmetry.space_group_name_H-M   'P 1'
#
loop_
_entity.id
_entity.type
_entity.pdbx_description
1 polymer ?
#
loop_
_entity_poly.entity_id
_entity_poly.type
_entity_poly.pdbx_seq_one_letter_code
_entity_poly.pdbx_strand_id
1 'polypeptide(L)'
;MKKSAFTLIELLIVIALLGALAVGLLAALDPFEQLKKGTDTGVRNTVSEVHGAIIRYYAVAGNKMPWDPSTAIGPIDLSSGYTTVGLPNVVNAGELKSDFSTLAGDRLRQITVIGTQESATACFRPESKSFRSDPNTKYDSSGVEVGTGESNCGPTNSNSFSCYWCVR
;
A
#
# COMPACT_ATOMS: atom_id res chain seq x y z
N MET A 1 9.20 58.41 -19.52
CA MET A 1 9.13 57.36 -18.46
C MET A 1 10.55 56.81 -18.29
N LYS A 2 11.20 57.06 -17.11
CA LYS A 2 12.53 56.50 -16.80
C LYS A 2 12.35 55.01 -16.52
N LYS A 3 12.93 54.16 -17.35
CA LYS A 3 13.01 52.71 -17.05
C LYS A 3 14.13 52.53 -16.02
N SER A 4 13.75 52.20 -14.77
CA SER A 4 14.72 51.76 -13.78
C SER A 4 15.23 50.38 -14.17
N ALA A 5 16.53 50.23 -14.44
CA ALA A 5 17.15 48.95 -14.63
C ALA A 5 17.55 48.34 -13.29
N PHE A 6 17.32 47.03 -13.13
CA PHE A 6 17.75 46.33 -11.93
C PHE A 6 19.27 46.24 -11.86
N THR A 7 19.80 46.39 -10.64
CA THR A 7 21.23 46.23 -10.42
C THR A 7 21.60 44.74 -10.27
N LEU A 8 22.83 44.39 -10.65
CA LEU A 8 23.32 43.02 -10.53
C LEU A 8 23.31 42.54 -9.07
N ILE A 9 23.59 43.46 -8.12
CA ILE A 9 23.59 43.14 -6.70
C ILE A 9 22.20 42.86 -6.13
N GLU A 10 21.16 43.57 -6.59
CA GLU A 10 19.77 43.30 -6.20
C GLU A 10 19.33 41.89 -6.63
N LEU A 11 19.70 41.49 -7.85
CA LEU A 11 19.39 40.12 -8.30
C LEU A 11 20.16 39.08 -7.50
N LEU A 12 21.43 39.32 -7.19
CA LEU A 12 22.25 38.39 -6.43
C LEU A 12 21.74 38.18 -5.01
N ILE A 13 21.30 39.23 -4.33
CA ILE A 13 20.71 39.15 -2.99
C ILE A 13 19.41 38.34 -3.04
N VAL A 14 18.56 38.56 -4.04
CA VAL A 14 17.28 37.85 -4.18
C VAL A 14 17.50 36.37 -4.37
N ILE A 15 18.39 35.95 -5.30
CA ILE A 15 18.66 34.52 -5.49
C ILE A 15 19.31 33.89 -4.28
N ALA A 16 20.16 34.59 -3.51
CA ALA A 16 20.75 34.09 -2.29
C ALA A 16 19.69 33.85 -1.21
N LEU A 17 18.75 34.80 -1.03
CA LEU A 17 17.65 34.65 -0.08
C LEU A 17 16.68 33.53 -0.50
N LEU A 18 16.33 33.43 -1.77
CA LEU A 18 15.49 32.37 -2.28
C LEU A 18 16.14 30.99 -2.10
N GLY A 19 17.46 30.88 -2.35
CA GLY A 19 18.23 29.68 -2.11
C GLY A 19 18.23 29.26 -0.65
N ALA A 20 18.43 30.19 0.28
CA ALA A 20 18.40 29.92 1.71
C ALA A 20 16.99 29.45 2.17
N LEU A 21 15.93 30.08 1.67
CA LEU A 21 14.54 29.67 1.96
C LEU A 21 14.24 28.29 1.38
N ALA A 22 14.67 28.00 0.15
CA ALA A 22 14.46 26.69 -0.48
C ALA A 22 15.11 25.56 0.33
N VAL A 23 16.37 25.75 0.78
CA VAL A 23 17.06 24.77 1.65
C VAL A 23 16.34 24.59 2.97
N GLY A 24 15.87 25.67 3.59
CA GLY A 24 15.11 25.62 4.84
C GLY A 24 13.80 24.83 4.70
N LEU A 25 13.06 25.03 3.60
CA LEU A 25 11.84 24.27 3.31
C LEU A 25 12.10 22.80 3.07
N LEU A 26 13.16 22.45 2.31
CA LEU A 26 13.53 21.05 2.06
C LEU A 26 13.96 20.32 3.34
N ALA A 27 14.61 21.03 4.28
CA ALA A 27 14.99 20.45 5.57
C ALA A 27 13.78 20.24 6.51
N ALA A 28 12.72 21.05 6.36
CA ALA A 28 11.50 20.93 7.16
C ALA A 28 10.55 19.83 6.65
N LEU A 29 10.63 19.48 5.38
CA LEU A 29 9.82 18.44 4.74
C LEU A 29 10.66 17.17 4.61
N ASP A 30 10.11 16.03 5.06
CA ASP A 30 10.71 14.72 4.79
C ASP A 30 10.17 14.17 3.45
N PRO A 31 10.84 14.41 2.31
CA PRO A 31 10.35 14.00 1.00
C PRO A 31 10.28 12.48 0.86
N PHE A 32 11.12 11.73 1.57
CA PHE A 32 11.11 10.27 1.54
C PHE A 32 9.87 9.69 2.22
N GLU A 33 9.41 10.30 3.32
CA GLU A 33 8.15 9.89 3.95
C GLU A 33 6.94 10.20 3.06
N GLN A 34 6.96 11.30 2.32
CA GLN A 34 5.88 11.60 1.36
C GLN A 34 5.83 10.59 0.21
N LEU A 35 6.99 10.18 -0.31
CA LEU A 35 7.07 9.13 -1.33
C LEU A 35 6.56 7.78 -0.79
N LYS A 36 7.00 7.36 0.40
CA LYS A 36 6.51 6.14 1.06
C LYS A 36 5.00 6.17 1.27
N LYS A 37 4.46 7.31 1.73
CA LYS A 37 3.02 7.49 1.91
C LYS A 37 2.27 7.38 0.59
N GLY A 38 2.82 7.92 -0.50
CA GLY A 38 2.27 7.79 -1.85
C GLY A 38 2.22 6.33 -2.30
N THR A 39 3.32 5.58 -2.09
CA THR A 39 3.42 4.15 -2.39
C THR A 39 2.40 3.34 -1.57
N ASP A 40 2.37 3.52 -0.26
CA ASP A 40 1.44 2.82 0.64
C ASP A 40 -0.02 3.09 0.26
N THR A 41 -0.34 4.34 -0.12
CA THR A 41 -1.69 4.68 -0.60
C THR A 41 -2.04 3.91 -1.87
N GLY A 42 -1.10 3.79 -2.80
CA GLY A 42 -1.28 3.01 -4.03
C GLY A 42 -1.48 1.51 -3.75
N VAL A 43 -0.68 0.94 -2.84
CA VAL A 43 -0.81 -0.47 -2.43
C VAL A 43 -2.13 -0.70 -1.70
N ARG A 44 -2.51 0.17 -0.75
CA ARG A 44 -3.79 0.11 -0.05
C ARG A 44 -4.98 0.07 -1.01
N ASN A 45 -4.98 0.93 -2.02
CA ASN A 45 -6.06 0.96 -3.01
C ASN A 45 -6.13 -0.37 -3.77
N THR A 46 -4.98 -0.92 -4.16
CA THR A 46 -4.90 -2.23 -4.83
C THR A 46 -5.37 -3.37 -3.92
N VAL A 47 -4.99 -3.36 -2.64
CA VAL A 47 -5.46 -4.33 -1.62
C VAL A 47 -6.98 -4.29 -1.49
N SER A 48 -7.55 -3.08 -1.38
CA SER A 48 -9.00 -2.91 -1.26
C SER A 48 -9.74 -3.34 -2.54
N GLU A 49 -9.17 -3.10 -3.71
CA GLU A 49 -9.73 -3.53 -4.99
C GLU A 49 -9.73 -5.06 -5.10
N VAL A 50 -8.60 -5.73 -4.79
CA VAL A 50 -8.49 -7.19 -4.79
C VAL A 50 -9.48 -7.82 -3.81
N HIS A 51 -9.49 -7.35 -2.58
CA HIS A 51 -10.42 -7.85 -1.56
C HIS A 51 -11.87 -7.69 -2.02
N GLY A 52 -12.25 -6.48 -2.43
CA GLY A 52 -13.61 -6.20 -2.91
C GLY A 52 -14.01 -7.06 -4.10
N ALA A 53 -13.08 -7.33 -5.02
CA ALA A 53 -13.32 -8.19 -6.17
C ALA A 53 -13.51 -9.66 -5.77
N ILE A 54 -12.74 -10.16 -4.80
CA ILE A 54 -12.90 -11.51 -4.25
C ILE A 54 -14.29 -11.67 -3.59
N ILE A 55 -14.72 -10.68 -2.81
CA ILE A 55 -16.04 -10.71 -2.14
C ILE A 55 -17.18 -10.64 -3.17
N ARG A 56 -17.05 -9.82 -4.22
CA ARG A 56 -18.05 -9.79 -5.29
C ARG A 56 -18.07 -11.11 -6.06
N TYR A 57 -16.91 -11.69 -6.36
CA TYR A 57 -16.82 -13.03 -6.96
C TYR A 57 -17.56 -14.08 -6.10
N TYR A 58 -17.32 -14.08 -4.79
CA TYR A 58 -18.01 -14.99 -3.85
C TYR A 58 -19.53 -14.87 -3.97
N ALA A 59 -20.06 -13.66 -4.08
CA ALA A 59 -21.49 -13.43 -4.21
C ALA A 59 -22.08 -13.96 -5.54
N VAL A 60 -21.34 -13.81 -6.66
CA VAL A 60 -21.83 -14.24 -7.99
C VAL A 60 -21.52 -15.72 -8.30
N ALA A 61 -20.51 -16.30 -7.67
CA ALA A 61 -20.09 -17.69 -7.87
C ALA A 61 -20.83 -18.70 -6.97
N GLY A 62 -21.94 -18.33 -6.38
CA GLY A 62 -22.76 -19.21 -5.53
C GLY A 62 -22.08 -19.54 -4.19
N ASN A 63 -21.54 -18.52 -3.53
CA ASN A 63 -20.84 -18.60 -2.25
C ASN A 63 -19.60 -19.50 -2.29
N LYS A 64 -18.84 -19.42 -3.39
CA LYS A 64 -17.55 -20.11 -3.53
C LYS A 64 -16.44 -19.10 -3.68
N MET A 65 -15.38 -19.28 -2.90
CA MET A 65 -14.16 -18.47 -3.05
C MET A 65 -13.45 -18.80 -4.37
N PRO A 66 -12.64 -17.89 -4.94
CA PRO A 66 -11.98 -18.11 -6.23
C PRO A 66 -10.89 -19.18 -6.20
N TRP A 67 -10.40 -19.54 -5.02
CA TRP A 67 -9.47 -20.67 -4.79
C TRP A 67 -10.23 -21.98 -4.56
N ASP A 68 -9.47 -23.09 -4.43
CA ASP A 68 -10.04 -24.40 -4.17
C ASP A 68 -10.90 -24.37 -2.87
N PRO A 69 -12.19 -24.74 -2.94
CA PRO A 69 -13.10 -24.69 -1.80
C PRO A 69 -12.77 -25.70 -0.70
N SER A 70 -11.89 -26.67 -0.96
CA SER A 70 -11.49 -27.67 0.04
C SER A 70 -10.34 -27.21 0.93
N THR A 71 -9.67 -26.09 0.58
CA THR A 71 -8.41 -25.68 1.22
C THR A 71 -8.47 -24.21 1.65
N ALA A 72 -8.14 -23.96 2.92
CA ALA A 72 -7.80 -22.61 3.33
C ALA A 72 -6.46 -22.22 2.70
N ILE A 73 -6.37 -20.98 2.22
CA ILE A 73 -5.09 -20.44 1.74
C ILE A 73 -4.41 -19.67 2.88
N GLY A 74 -3.15 -20.02 3.14
CA GLY A 74 -2.28 -19.27 4.05
C GLY A 74 -1.84 -17.94 3.47
N PRO A 75 -0.93 -17.23 4.13
CA PRO A 75 -0.40 -15.99 3.60
C PRO A 75 0.32 -16.24 2.28
N ILE A 76 -0.28 -15.81 1.18
CA ILE A 76 0.22 -15.96 -0.18
C ILE A 76 0.48 -14.58 -0.77
N ASP A 77 1.72 -14.34 -1.20
CA ASP A 77 2.10 -13.16 -1.98
C ASP A 77 1.43 -13.20 -3.36
N LEU A 78 0.76 -12.11 -3.75
CA LEU A 78 0.00 -12.07 -4.99
C LEU A 78 0.86 -12.11 -6.25
N SER A 79 2.14 -11.74 -6.20
CA SER A 79 3.00 -11.81 -7.38
C SER A 79 3.32 -13.23 -7.77
N SER A 80 3.52 -14.12 -6.78
CA SER A 80 3.82 -15.54 -6.98
C SER A 80 2.57 -16.43 -6.95
N GLY A 81 1.56 -16.00 -6.18
CA GLY A 81 0.33 -16.79 -5.94
C GLY A 81 -0.91 -16.29 -6.66
N TYR A 82 -0.76 -15.52 -7.74
CA TYR A 82 -1.89 -14.97 -8.49
C TYR A 82 -2.93 -16.02 -8.91
N THR A 83 -2.45 -17.18 -9.41
CA THR A 83 -3.29 -18.31 -9.78
C THR A 83 -3.80 -19.11 -8.58
N THR A 84 -2.99 -19.24 -7.53
CA THR A 84 -3.35 -19.95 -6.29
C THR A 84 -4.48 -19.27 -5.54
N VAL A 85 -4.47 -17.94 -5.51
CA VAL A 85 -5.56 -17.11 -4.97
C VAL A 85 -6.78 -17.11 -5.89
N GLY A 86 -6.67 -17.66 -7.10
CA GLY A 86 -7.77 -17.77 -8.05
C GLY A 86 -8.16 -16.45 -8.70
N LEU A 87 -7.27 -15.45 -8.76
CA LEU A 87 -7.56 -14.17 -9.42
C LEU A 87 -7.93 -14.30 -10.91
N PRO A 88 -7.41 -15.28 -11.69
CA PRO A 88 -7.92 -15.52 -13.04
C PRO A 88 -9.43 -15.83 -13.08
N ASN A 89 -9.97 -16.52 -12.07
CA ASN A 89 -11.42 -16.79 -11.97
C ASN A 89 -12.20 -15.49 -11.72
N VAL A 90 -11.65 -14.61 -10.88
CA VAL A 90 -12.24 -13.28 -10.57
C VAL A 90 -12.25 -12.39 -11.83
N VAL A 91 -11.18 -12.42 -12.61
CA VAL A 91 -11.09 -11.72 -13.91
C VAL A 91 -12.11 -12.29 -14.91
N ASN A 92 -12.19 -13.60 -15.03
CA ASN A 92 -13.13 -14.26 -15.95
C ASN A 92 -14.59 -14.02 -15.58
N ALA A 93 -14.89 -13.82 -14.30
CA ALA A 93 -16.21 -13.42 -13.82
C ALA A 93 -16.53 -11.93 -14.07
N GLY A 94 -15.56 -11.15 -14.54
CA GLY A 94 -15.72 -9.72 -14.80
C GLY A 94 -15.59 -8.82 -13.57
N GLU A 95 -15.19 -9.36 -12.43
CA GLU A 95 -15.05 -8.63 -11.16
C GLU A 95 -13.70 -7.87 -11.04
N LEU A 96 -12.72 -8.25 -11.86
CA LEU A 96 -11.47 -7.52 -12.08
C LEU A 96 -11.24 -7.31 -13.58
N LYS A 97 -10.55 -6.25 -13.94
CA LYS A 97 -10.15 -6.00 -15.33
C LYS A 97 -9.16 -7.05 -15.81
N SER A 98 -9.23 -7.39 -17.11
CA SER A 98 -8.34 -8.36 -17.74
C SER A 98 -6.85 -7.99 -17.67
N ASP A 99 -6.55 -6.69 -17.64
CA ASP A 99 -5.19 -6.14 -17.55
C ASP A 99 -4.76 -5.78 -16.11
N PHE A 100 -5.55 -6.19 -15.11
CA PHE A 100 -5.30 -5.85 -13.70
C PHE A 100 -3.88 -6.22 -13.23
N SER A 101 -3.39 -7.41 -13.58
CA SER A 101 -2.04 -7.84 -13.19
C SER A 101 -0.94 -6.93 -13.74
N THR A 102 -1.12 -6.43 -14.96
CA THR A 102 -0.19 -5.49 -15.60
C THR A 102 -0.27 -4.10 -14.98
N LEU A 103 -1.48 -3.63 -14.68
CA LEU A 103 -1.70 -2.31 -14.06
C LEU A 103 -1.23 -2.26 -12.61
N ALA A 104 -1.44 -3.33 -11.85
CA ALA A 104 -1.00 -3.44 -10.47
C ALA A 104 0.55 -3.58 -10.39
N GLY A 105 1.15 -4.32 -11.33
CA GLY A 105 2.61 -4.42 -11.47
C GLY A 105 3.30 -4.86 -10.17
N ASP A 106 4.34 -4.14 -9.79
CA ASP A 106 5.15 -4.45 -8.59
C ASP A 106 4.40 -4.34 -7.26
N ARG A 107 3.23 -3.68 -7.22
CA ARG A 107 2.41 -3.61 -6.01
C ARG A 107 1.92 -5.00 -5.57
N LEU A 108 1.74 -5.93 -6.51
CA LEU A 108 1.32 -7.30 -6.19
C LEU A 108 2.30 -8.02 -5.26
N ARG A 109 3.59 -7.67 -5.30
CA ARG A 109 4.62 -8.24 -4.40
C ARG A 109 4.48 -7.81 -2.95
N GLN A 110 3.77 -6.72 -2.73
CA GLN A 110 3.57 -6.16 -1.38
C GLN A 110 2.27 -6.63 -0.76
N ILE A 111 1.43 -7.35 -1.52
CA ILE A 111 0.10 -7.75 -1.13
C ILE A 111 0.08 -9.24 -0.81
N THR A 112 -0.39 -9.57 0.39
CA THR A 112 -0.58 -10.93 0.87
C THR A 112 -2.06 -11.19 1.02
N VAL A 113 -2.54 -12.32 0.52
CA VAL A 113 -3.92 -12.79 0.68
C VAL A 113 -3.95 -14.03 1.54
N ILE A 114 -4.89 -14.04 2.46
CA ILE A 114 -5.20 -15.16 3.36
C ILE A 114 -6.70 -15.43 3.22
N GLY A 115 -7.10 -16.68 3.19
CA GLY A 115 -8.50 -17.00 3.03
C GLY A 115 -8.92 -18.34 3.59
N THR A 116 -10.20 -18.42 3.92
CA THR A 116 -10.91 -19.65 4.26
C THR A 116 -11.96 -19.94 3.18
N GLN A 117 -12.86 -20.86 3.45
CA GLN A 117 -14.00 -21.13 2.55
C GLN A 117 -15.04 -20.00 2.51
N GLU A 118 -15.07 -19.14 3.54
CA GLU A 118 -16.10 -18.12 3.73
C GLU A 118 -15.55 -16.71 3.93
N SER A 119 -14.23 -16.58 4.06
CA SER A 119 -13.59 -15.29 4.33
C SER A 119 -12.33 -15.08 3.49
N ALA A 120 -12.10 -13.83 3.15
CA ALA A 120 -10.87 -13.37 2.52
C ALA A 120 -10.29 -12.22 3.33
N THR A 121 -8.99 -12.20 3.50
CA THR A 121 -8.25 -11.10 4.11
C THR A 121 -7.11 -10.71 3.17
N ALA A 122 -7.01 -9.45 2.85
CA ALA A 122 -5.91 -8.94 2.05
C ALA A 122 -5.11 -7.92 2.85
N CYS A 123 -3.81 -8.10 2.89
CA CYS A 123 -2.89 -7.36 3.75
C CYS A 123 -1.70 -6.80 2.96
N PHE A 124 -1.11 -5.72 3.49
CA PHE A 124 0.22 -5.27 3.08
C PHE A 124 0.98 -4.71 4.28
N ARG A 125 2.30 -4.71 4.20
CA ARG A 125 3.17 -4.13 5.25
C ARG A 125 3.50 -2.69 4.88
N PRO A 126 3.06 -1.68 5.66
CA PRO A 126 3.30 -0.28 5.36
C PRO A 126 4.75 0.14 5.61
N GLU A 127 5.25 1.04 4.77
CA GLU A 127 6.60 1.62 4.90
C GLU A 127 6.58 3.01 5.53
N SER A 128 5.52 3.81 5.32
CA SER A 128 5.40 5.15 5.85
C SER A 128 4.99 5.18 7.32
N LYS A 129 5.48 6.18 8.05
CA LYS A 129 5.13 6.38 9.46
C LYS A 129 3.63 6.58 9.66
N SER A 130 2.99 7.29 8.72
CA SER A 130 1.55 7.57 8.80
C SER A 130 0.69 6.30 8.71
N PHE A 131 1.03 5.36 7.81
CA PHE A 131 0.32 4.08 7.71
C PHE A 131 0.68 3.11 8.83
N ARG A 132 1.91 3.17 9.36
CA ARG A 132 2.30 2.39 10.55
C ARG A 132 1.50 2.79 11.79
N SER A 133 1.06 4.05 11.86
CA SER A 133 0.21 4.57 12.94
C SER A 133 -1.28 4.45 12.65
N ASP A 134 -1.67 3.87 11.49
CA ASP A 134 -3.07 3.67 11.13
C ASP A 134 -3.70 2.61 12.07
N PRO A 135 -4.93 2.84 12.59
CA PRO A 135 -5.63 1.88 13.46
C PRO A 135 -5.84 0.49 12.84
N ASN A 136 -5.85 0.38 11.52
CA ASN A 136 -5.94 -0.90 10.82
C ASN A 136 -4.59 -1.60 10.61
N THR A 137 -3.48 -0.98 11.01
CA THR A 137 -2.15 -1.60 11.00
C THR A 137 -1.92 -2.29 12.34
N LYS A 138 -2.56 -3.43 12.53
CA LYS A 138 -2.60 -4.17 13.79
C LYS A 138 -2.59 -5.69 13.61
N TYR A 139 -2.30 -6.18 12.43
CA TYR A 139 -2.33 -7.60 12.11
C TYR A 139 -0.91 -8.14 11.88
N ASP A 140 -0.73 -9.43 12.11
CA ASP A 140 0.48 -10.14 11.69
C ASP A 140 0.42 -10.57 10.21
N SER A 141 1.44 -11.26 9.74
CA SER A 141 1.51 -11.77 8.35
C SER A 141 0.42 -12.80 8.03
N SER A 142 -0.23 -13.38 9.04
CA SER A 142 -1.32 -14.35 8.91
C SER A 142 -2.69 -13.72 9.04
N GLY A 143 -2.78 -12.38 9.12
CA GLY A 143 -4.03 -11.64 9.27
C GLY A 143 -4.66 -11.75 10.66
N VAL A 144 -3.91 -12.21 11.66
CA VAL A 144 -4.34 -12.27 13.06
C VAL A 144 -4.07 -10.93 13.72
N GLU A 145 -5.05 -10.44 14.49
CA GLU A 145 -4.91 -9.17 15.20
C GLU A 145 -3.95 -9.32 16.38
N VAL A 146 -2.86 -8.53 16.36
CA VAL A 146 -1.83 -8.50 17.42
C VAL A 146 -1.85 -7.19 18.22
N GLY A 147 -2.65 -6.22 17.78
CA GLY A 147 -2.77 -4.90 18.40
C GLY A 147 -1.96 -3.83 17.70
N THR A 148 -2.24 -2.57 18.05
CA THR A 148 -1.60 -1.37 17.49
C THR A 148 -0.42 -0.90 18.33
N GLY A 149 0.45 -0.07 17.73
CA GLY A 149 1.52 0.64 18.41
C GLY A 149 2.86 -0.09 18.42
N GLU A 150 3.90 0.63 18.82
CA GLU A 150 5.29 0.15 18.81
C GLU A 150 5.53 -1.07 19.72
N SER A 151 4.76 -1.22 20.80
CA SER A 151 4.85 -2.37 21.70
C SER A 151 4.47 -3.70 21.05
N ASN A 152 3.53 -3.67 20.11
CA ASN A 152 3.03 -4.86 19.42
C ASN A 152 3.61 -5.01 18.01
N CYS A 153 3.95 -3.88 17.37
CA CYS A 153 4.41 -3.80 15.99
C CYS A 153 5.87 -3.35 15.86
N GLY A 154 6.56 -3.22 16.98
CA GLY A 154 7.95 -2.76 17.01
C GLY A 154 8.92 -3.71 16.32
N PRO A 155 10.16 -3.28 16.12
CA PRO A 155 11.18 -4.07 15.46
C PRO A 155 11.50 -5.32 16.27
N THR A 156 11.09 -6.48 15.77
CA THR A 156 11.64 -7.75 16.23
C THR A 156 13.06 -7.89 15.70
N ASN A 157 14.04 -7.55 16.52
CA ASN A 157 15.50 -7.79 16.32
C ASN A 157 16.16 -7.29 15.02
N SER A 158 15.45 -6.67 14.12
CA SER A 158 15.95 -6.09 12.88
C SER A 158 15.04 -4.95 12.47
N ASN A 159 15.37 -3.72 12.69
CA ASN A 159 14.84 -2.43 12.17
C ASN A 159 13.57 -2.45 11.29
N SER A 160 12.78 -3.53 11.34
CA SER A 160 11.65 -3.82 10.46
C SER A 160 10.35 -3.83 11.27
N PHE A 161 9.49 -2.88 10.97
CA PHE A 161 8.12 -2.86 11.48
C PHE A 161 7.39 -4.16 11.08
N SER A 162 6.73 -4.83 12.04
CA SER A 162 6.23 -6.20 11.88
C SER A 162 4.73 -6.30 11.59
N CYS A 163 3.97 -5.21 11.79
CA CYS A 163 2.53 -5.26 11.56
C CYS A 163 2.12 -4.97 10.11
N TYR A 164 0.97 -5.51 9.76
CA TYR A 164 0.32 -5.37 8.47
C TYR A 164 -0.96 -4.54 8.61
N TRP A 165 -1.24 -3.77 7.59
CA TRP A 165 -2.54 -3.17 7.35
C TRP A 165 -3.38 -4.18 6.57
N CYS A 166 -4.57 -4.51 7.05
CA CYS A 166 -5.44 -5.51 6.41
C CYS A 166 -6.85 -4.98 6.20
N VAL A 167 -7.51 -5.51 5.16
CA VAL A 167 -8.95 -5.45 4.93
C VAL A 167 -9.53 -6.88 5.01
N ARG A 168 -10.69 -7.00 5.66
CA ARG A 168 -11.34 -8.27 5.96
C ARG A 168 -12.79 -8.24 5.51
#